data_13eaab81f612cb69080f6efdf00792c1
#
_entry.id   13eaab81f612cb69080f6efdf00792c1
#
_cell.length_a   1.000
_cell.length_b   1.000
_cell.length_c   1.000
_cell.angle_alpha   90.00
_cell.angle_beta   90.00
_cell.angle_gamma   90.00
#
_symmetry.space_group_name_H-M   'P 1'
#
loop_
_entity.id
_entity.type
_entity.pdbx_description
1 polymer ?
#
loop_
_entity_poly.entity_id
_entity_poly.type
_entity_poly.pdbx_seq_one_letter_code
_entity_poly.pdbx_strand_id
1 'polypeptide(L)'
;QRSLVAQAEANLRTILPGYTHVQRAQPVLLAHHFLAYFHMLERDAARFREAYRRADVMPLGSAALAGAGFWLDREGVAKELGFARCSENSMDAVSDRDFVLDYQYAAAACMMHLSRLAEEIVLWSSEEFGFVRLADQFTTGSSIMPQKRNPDFAELARGKTGRVYGHLIGLLTVLKGLPLTYNRDLQEDKEGFFDTVDTLLATLEVFAPMITTMTVRAGRMLQATEAGYMLATDLADYLVRRGVPFRKAHGIVAELTKYASANGKAYRQLDLSEYRKFSPDFAADVLDITEEASMAARDVPGGTAPGRVLEQLEAAKKALEAVPLPPSPSPVGEGEKRG
;
A
#
# COMPACT_ATOMS: atom_id res chain seq x y z
N GLN A 1 6.10 5.57 -3.91
CA GLN A 1 5.43 5.26 -5.17
C GLN A 1 6.42 5.02 -6.32
N ARG A 2 7.47 5.85 -6.50
CA ARG A 2 8.52 5.63 -7.50
C ARG A 2 9.25 4.30 -7.28
N SER A 3 9.56 3.95 -6.05
CA SER A 3 10.19 2.67 -5.71
C SER A 3 9.32 1.47 -6.08
N LEU A 4 8.01 1.55 -5.83
CA LEU A 4 7.05 0.50 -6.21
C LEU A 4 6.93 0.36 -7.74
N VAL A 5 6.88 1.48 -8.46
CA VAL A 5 6.86 1.49 -9.94
C VAL A 5 8.13 0.88 -10.51
N ALA A 6 9.30 1.21 -9.96
CA ALA A 6 10.58 0.62 -10.38
C ALA A 6 10.62 -0.90 -10.14
N GLN A 7 10.14 -1.37 -9.00
CA GLN A 7 10.03 -2.80 -8.71
C GLN A 7 8.99 -3.50 -9.62
N ALA A 8 7.87 -2.85 -9.92
CA ALA A 8 6.88 -3.38 -10.85
C ALA A 8 7.48 -3.53 -12.25
N GLU A 9 8.18 -2.52 -12.75
CA GLU A 9 8.83 -2.53 -14.06
C GLU A 9 9.90 -3.61 -14.15
N ALA A 10 10.74 -3.75 -13.12
CA ALA A 10 11.78 -4.78 -13.08
C ALA A 10 11.22 -6.21 -13.02
N ASN A 11 9.96 -6.38 -12.60
CA ASN A 11 9.34 -7.68 -12.33
C ASN A 11 8.08 -7.95 -13.16
N LEU A 12 7.97 -7.39 -14.36
CA LEU A 12 6.80 -7.53 -15.27
C LEU A 12 6.43 -8.97 -15.61
N ARG A 13 7.39 -9.89 -15.52
CA ARG A 13 7.19 -11.31 -15.85
C ARG A 13 7.27 -12.23 -14.64
N THR A 14 7.47 -11.68 -13.46
CA THR A 14 7.55 -12.47 -12.23
C THR A 14 6.17 -12.91 -11.80
N ILE A 15 5.96 -14.20 -11.74
CA ILE A 15 4.70 -14.84 -11.31
C ILE A 15 4.82 -15.24 -9.85
N LEU A 16 3.80 -14.94 -9.06
CA LEU A 16 3.70 -15.38 -7.68
C LEU A 16 2.27 -15.88 -7.37
N PRO A 17 2.11 -16.67 -6.29
CA PRO A 17 0.79 -16.97 -5.79
C PRO A 17 0.12 -15.69 -5.26
N GLY A 18 -1.07 -15.36 -5.74
CA GLY A 18 -1.98 -14.46 -5.05
C GLY A 18 -2.63 -15.20 -3.87
N TYR A 19 -2.80 -14.49 -2.75
CA TYR A 19 -3.32 -15.07 -1.51
C TYR A 19 -4.67 -14.47 -1.12
N THR A 20 -5.56 -15.31 -0.63
CA THR A 20 -6.74 -14.94 0.16
C THR A 20 -6.72 -15.77 1.44
N HIS A 21 -7.03 -15.19 2.59
CA HIS A 21 -6.97 -15.90 3.89
C HIS A 21 -5.60 -16.53 4.19
N VAL A 22 -4.52 -15.92 3.67
CA VAL A 22 -3.16 -16.49 3.71
C VAL A 22 -3.05 -17.88 3.04
N GLN A 23 -4.04 -18.24 2.22
CA GLN A 23 -4.03 -19.44 1.39
C GLN A 23 -3.78 -19.07 -0.07
N ARG A 24 -3.02 -19.89 -0.80
CA ARG A 24 -2.78 -19.70 -2.23
C ARG A 24 -4.09 -19.76 -2.99
N ALA A 25 -4.35 -18.76 -3.82
CA ALA A 25 -5.62 -18.65 -4.55
C ALA A 25 -5.43 -18.76 -6.07
N GLN A 26 -4.79 -17.78 -6.68
CA GLN A 26 -4.59 -17.70 -8.14
C GLN A 26 -3.22 -17.14 -8.47
N PRO A 27 -2.60 -17.51 -9.60
CA PRO A 27 -1.35 -16.87 -10.03
C PRO A 27 -1.60 -15.43 -10.44
N VAL A 28 -0.69 -14.53 -10.04
CA VAL A 28 -0.71 -13.11 -10.39
C VAL A 28 0.70 -12.64 -10.76
N LEU A 29 0.79 -11.53 -11.50
CA LEU A 29 2.07 -10.86 -11.73
C LEU A 29 2.48 -10.05 -10.50
N LEU A 30 3.76 -10.12 -10.13
CA LEU A 30 4.32 -9.32 -9.03
C LEU A 30 4.18 -7.81 -9.31
N ALA A 31 4.32 -7.40 -10.57
CA ALA A 31 4.09 -6.03 -11.00
C ALA A 31 2.66 -5.57 -10.67
N HIS A 32 1.65 -6.42 -10.92
CA HIS A 32 0.26 -6.14 -10.55
C HIS A 32 0.11 -5.93 -9.04
N HIS A 33 0.76 -6.75 -8.25
CA HIS A 33 0.75 -6.67 -6.78
C HIS A 33 1.37 -5.34 -6.28
N PHE A 34 2.54 -4.94 -6.79
CA PHE A 34 3.14 -3.65 -6.42
C PHE A 34 2.31 -2.45 -6.86
N LEU A 35 1.67 -2.52 -8.02
CA LEU A 35 0.77 -1.47 -8.50
C LEU A 35 -0.49 -1.33 -7.62
N ALA A 36 -0.95 -2.38 -6.94
CA ALA A 36 -2.02 -2.26 -5.95
C ALA A 36 -1.61 -1.33 -4.79
N TYR A 37 -0.39 -1.45 -4.28
CA TYR A 37 0.15 -0.53 -3.26
C TYR A 37 0.41 0.87 -3.82
N PHE A 38 0.83 0.99 -5.08
CA PHE A 38 0.91 2.29 -5.75
C PHE A 38 -0.43 3.04 -5.68
N HIS A 39 -1.54 2.40 -6.01
CA HIS A 39 -2.86 3.00 -5.96
C HIS A 39 -3.34 3.33 -4.53
N MET A 40 -2.92 2.57 -3.52
CA MET A 40 -3.18 2.92 -2.12
C MET A 40 -2.50 4.24 -1.76
N LEU A 41 -1.21 4.37 -2.09
CA LEU A 41 -0.43 5.59 -1.81
C LEU A 41 -0.85 6.78 -2.69
N GLU A 42 -1.40 6.56 -3.88
CA GLU A 42 -2.00 7.61 -4.70
C GLU A 42 -3.21 8.24 -4.01
N ARG A 43 -4.07 7.41 -3.42
CA ARG A 43 -5.19 7.89 -2.59
C ARG A 43 -4.71 8.60 -1.33
N ASP A 44 -3.60 8.18 -0.73
CA ASP A 44 -3.02 8.88 0.42
C ASP A 44 -2.46 10.25 0.03
N ALA A 45 -1.75 10.36 -1.08
CA ALA A 45 -1.29 11.64 -1.62
C ALA A 45 -2.47 12.60 -1.90
N ALA A 46 -3.61 12.07 -2.37
CA ALA A 46 -4.81 12.87 -2.53
C ALA A 46 -5.37 13.38 -1.18
N ARG A 47 -5.38 12.52 -0.13
CA ARG A 47 -5.79 12.93 1.24
C ARG A 47 -4.91 14.04 1.79
N PHE A 48 -3.59 13.95 1.64
CA PHE A 48 -2.67 15.00 2.09
C PHE A 48 -2.88 16.31 1.33
N ARG A 49 -3.11 16.27 0.02
CA ARG A 49 -3.44 17.47 -0.76
C ARG A 49 -4.75 18.13 -0.29
N GLU A 50 -5.73 17.32 0.07
CA GLU A 50 -6.98 17.85 0.61
C GLU A 50 -6.81 18.42 2.03
N ALA A 51 -6.05 17.75 2.90
CA ALA A 51 -5.70 18.26 4.22
C ALA A 51 -4.94 19.61 4.11
N TYR A 52 -4.01 19.73 3.17
CA TYR A 52 -3.31 20.98 2.89
C TYR A 52 -4.30 22.11 2.52
N ARG A 53 -5.24 21.87 1.60
CA ARG A 53 -6.23 22.88 1.19
C ARG A 53 -7.13 23.33 2.35
N ARG A 54 -7.44 22.45 3.27
CA ARG A 54 -8.25 22.76 4.45
C ARG A 54 -7.45 23.54 5.50
N ALA A 55 -6.15 23.28 5.62
CA ALA A 55 -5.25 24.02 6.49
C ALA A 55 -4.91 25.41 5.94
N ASP A 56 -5.12 25.67 4.65
CA ASP A 56 -4.74 26.91 3.97
C ASP A 56 -5.75 28.04 4.20
N VAL A 57 -6.01 28.33 5.50
CA VAL A 57 -6.95 29.35 5.98
C VAL A 57 -6.29 30.14 7.09
N MET A 58 -6.09 31.43 6.89
CA MET A 58 -5.39 32.31 7.81
C MET A 58 -6.27 32.72 8.99
N PRO A 59 -5.94 32.39 10.26
CA PRO A 59 -6.72 32.69 11.44
C PRO A 59 -6.44 34.06 12.06
N LEU A 60 -5.34 34.73 11.68
CA LEU A 60 -4.90 35.98 12.31
C LEU A 60 -5.97 37.07 12.20
N GLY A 61 -6.06 37.89 13.24
CA GLY A 61 -7.09 38.93 13.40
C GLY A 61 -8.32 38.45 14.17
N SER A 62 -8.40 37.17 14.55
CA SER A 62 -9.45 36.64 15.42
C SER A 62 -9.35 37.12 16.87
N ALA A 63 -8.19 37.66 17.27
CA ALA A 63 -7.85 38.03 18.65
C ALA A 63 -8.14 36.89 19.65
N ALA A 64 -8.66 37.19 20.83
CA ALA A 64 -8.99 36.16 21.81
C ALA A 64 -10.20 35.27 21.37
N LEU A 65 -11.23 35.91 20.80
CA LEU A 65 -12.47 35.25 20.33
C LEU A 65 -13.41 36.16 19.51
N ALA A 66 -13.38 37.49 19.73
CA ALA A 66 -14.39 38.41 19.21
C ALA A 66 -13.91 39.27 18.01
N GLY A 67 -12.69 38.98 17.52
CA GLY A 67 -12.02 39.83 16.54
C GLY A 67 -11.32 41.04 17.20
N ALA A 68 -10.59 41.82 16.39
CA ALA A 68 -9.88 43.01 16.87
C ALA A 68 -10.81 44.24 16.96
N GLY A 69 -10.61 45.10 17.95
CA GLY A 69 -11.38 46.31 18.14
C GLY A 69 -11.00 47.46 17.18
N PHE A 70 -10.11 47.23 16.22
CA PHE A 70 -9.65 48.17 15.18
C PHE A 70 -9.49 47.43 13.86
N TRP A 71 -9.51 48.18 12.78
CA TRP A 71 -9.40 47.60 11.45
C TRP A 71 -7.98 46.98 11.21
N LEU A 72 -8.00 45.76 10.67
CA LEU A 72 -6.81 45.02 10.25
C LEU A 72 -6.95 44.60 8.80
N ASP A 73 -5.92 44.80 8.00
CA ASP A 73 -5.87 44.26 6.63
C ASP A 73 -5.51 42.77 6.65
N ARG A 74 -6.52 41.95 7.00
CA ARG A 74 -6.36 40.48 7.07
C ARG A 74 -6.05 39.87 5.71
N GLU A 75 -6.64 40.41 4.64
CA GLU A 75 -6.43 39.89 3.28
C GLU A 75 -5.00 40.17 2.81
N GLY A 76 -4.46 41.38 3.08
CA GLY A 76 -3.07 41.69 2.80
C GLY A 76 -2.10 40.79 3.55
N VAL A 77 -2.33 40.54 4.85
CA VAL A 77 -1.52 39.62 5.66
C VAL A 77 -1.65 38.17 5.14
N ALA A 78 -2.83 37.69 4.80
CA ALA A 78 -3.01 36.37 4.24
C ALA A 78 -2.21 36.19 2.94
N LYS A 79 -2.26 37.18 2.06
CA LYS A 79 -1.51 37.20 0.80
C LYS A 79 -0.01 37.20 1.02
N GLU A 80 0.50 38.00 1.97
CA GLU A 80 1.93 38.03 2.29
C GLU A 80 2.44 36.69 2.88
N LEU A 81 1.61 36.03 3.68
CA LEU A 81 1.92 34.74 4.28
C LEU A 81 1.65 33.56 3.33
N GLY A 82 1.03 33.80 2.19
CA GLY A 82 0.73 32.78 1.18
C GLY A 82 -0.51 31.94 1.46
N PHE A 83 -1.41 32.35 2.37
CA PHE A 83 -2.70 31.69 2.61
C PHE A 83 -3.70 31.98 1.49
N ALA A 84 -4.51 30.98 1.15
CA ALA A 84 -5.52 31.10 0.11
C ALA A 84 -6.72 32.02 0.51
N ARG A 85 -7.05 32.09 1.80
CA ARG A 85 -8.18 32.88 2.33
C ARG A 85 -8.06 33.14 3.83
N CYS A 86 -8.87 34.08 4.33
CA CYS A 86 -9.03 34.30 5.76
C CYS A 86 -10.15 33.44 6.35
N SER A 87 -10.08 33.13 7.64
CA SER A 87 -11.18 32.55 8.41
C SER A 87 -12.34 33.53 8.53
N GLU A 88 -13.58 33.02 8.47
CA GLU A 88 -14.80 33.84 8.43
C GLU A 88 -15.36 34.18 9.80
N ASN A 89 -15.13 33.32 10.81
CA ASN A 89 -15.61 33.51 12.16
C ASN A 89 -14.48 33.42 13.18
N SER A 90 -14.33 34.47 14.01
CA SER A 90 -13.21 34.55 14.96
C SER A 90 -13.28 33.54 16.10
N MET A 91 -14.49 33.16 16.55
CA MET A 91 -14.63 32.15 17.61
C MET A 91 -14.29 30.76 17.11
N ASP A 92 -14.74 30.46 15.91
CA ASP A 92 -14.42 29.20 15.21
C ASP A 92 -12.91 29.10 14.96
N ALA A 93 -12.29 30.14 14.38
CA ALA A 93 -10.86 30.16 14.05
C ALA A 93 -9.95 29.96 15.28
N VAL A 94 -10.35 30.43 16.46
CA VAL A 94 -9.59 30.22 17.71
C VAL A 94 -9.77 28.78 18.23
N SER A 95 -10.93 28.18 18.01
CA SER A 95 -11.28 26.85 18.48
C SER A 95 -10.83 25.73 17.54
N ASP A 96 -10.75 26.01 16.23
CA ASP A 96 -10.55 25.02 15.17
C ASP A 96 -9.23 24.26 15.30
N ARG A 97 -9.32 22.95 15.17
CA ARG A 97 -8.21 22.00 15.03
C ARG A 97 -8.50 20.94 13.95
N ASP A 98 -9.53 21.16 13.14
CA ASP A 98 -9.93 20.21 12.09
C ASP A 98 -8.80 19.98 11.09
N PHE A 99 -8.00 21.01 10.78
CA PHE A 99 -6.83 20.90 9.91
C PHE A 99 -5.76 19.96 10.48
N VAL A 100 -5.62 19.85 11.79
CA VAL A 100 -4.72 18.89 12.46
C VAL A 100 -5.30 17.49 12.36
N LEU A 101 -6.61 17.33 12.60
CA LEU A 101 -7.31 16.06 12.47
C LEU A 101 -7.26 15.54 11.04
N ASP A 102 -7.47 16.39 10.03
CA ASP A 102 -7.37 16.03 8.62
C ASP A 102 -5.99 15.48 8.27
N TYR A 103 -4.92 16.14 8.74
CA TYR A 103 -3.56 15.63 8.56
C TYR A 103 -3.33 14.32 9.29
N GLN A 104 -3.71 14.23 10.56
CA GLN A 104 -3.53 12.99 11.35
C GLN A 104 -4.33 11.81 10.77
N TYR A 105 -5.52 12.07 10.23
CA TYR A 105 -6.29 11.05 9.52
C TYR A 105 -5.58 10.59 8.23
N ALA A 106 -5.08 11.53 7.43
CA ALA A 106 -4.30 11.20 6.22
C ALA A 106 -3.05 10.38 6.58
N ALA A 107 -2.34 10.78 7.64
CA ALA A 107 -1.17 10.07 8.16
C ALA A 107 -1.51 8.67 8.67
N ALA A 108 -2.60 8.52 9.41
CA ALA A 108 -3.08 7.23 9.92
C ALA A 108 -3.46 6.27 8.76
N ALA A 109 -4.14 6.77 7.73
CA ALA A 109 -4.47 6.00 6.54
C ALA A 109 -3.21 5.56 5.77
N CYS A 110 -2.24 6.45 5.59
CA CYS A 110 -0.96 6.15 4.95
C CYS A 110 -0.17 5.10 5.74
N MET A 111 -0.04 5.26 7.05
CA MET A 111 0.62 4.29 7.91
C MET A 111 -0.08 2.92 7.90
N MET A 112 -1.39 2.88 7.79
CA MET A 112 -2.14 1.62 7.62
C MET A 112 -1.75 0.91 6.32
N HIS A 113 -1.63 1.63 5.21
CA HIS A 113 -1.20 1.05 3.93
C HIS A 113 0.25 0.57 3.99
N LEU A 114 1.15 1.37 4.61
CA LEU A 114 2.54 0.97 4.84
C LEU A 114 2.65 -0.25 5.77
N SER A 115 1.81 -0.33 6.80
CA SER A 115 1.74 -1.49 7.70
C SER A 115 1.35 -2.77 6.96
N ARG A 116 0.41 -2.70 6.02
CA ARG A 116 0.03 -3.86 5.19
C ARG A 116 1.17 -4.30 4.29
N LEU A 117 1.84 -3.36 3.63
CA LEU A 117 3.02 -3.66 2.83
C LEU A 117 4.15 -4.24 3.69
N ALA A 118 4.35 -3.68 4.89
CA ALA A 118 5.32 -4.18 5.87
C ALA A 118 5.04 -5.64 6.26
N GLU A 119 3.77 -5.98 6.52
CA GLU A 119 3.35 -7.34 6.84
C GLU A 119 3.71 -8.32 5.73
N GLU A 120 3.43 -7.97 4.47
CA GLU A 120 3.80 -8.82 3.33
C GLU A 120 5.32 -8.95 3.18
N ILE A 121 6.08 -7.89 3.39
CA ILE A 121 7.56 -7.94 3.36
C ILE A 121 8.08 -8.86 4.47
N VAL A 122 7.53 -8.79 5.69
CA VAL A 122 7.89 -9.69 6.81
C VAL A 122 7.62 -11.14 6.41
N LEU A 123 6.41 -11.45 5.92
CA LEU A 123 6.06 -12.80 5.45
C LEU A 123 6.99 -13.25 4.31
N TRP A 124 7.18 -12.42 3.29
CA TRP A 124 7.94 -12.77 2.09
C TRP A 124 9.44 -12.92 2.34
N SER A 125 9.98 -12.26 3.36
CA SER A 125 11.38 -12.40 3.75
C SER A 125 11.64 -13.56 4.72
N SER A 126 10.60 -14.22 5.25
CA SER A 126 10.75 -15.41 6.09
C SER A 126 11.36 -16.58 5.32
N GLU A 127 11.92 -17.55 6.03
CA GLU A 127 12.49 -18.77 5.43
C GLU A 127 11.43 -19.60 4.71
N GLU A 128 10.21 -19.65 5.25
CA GLU A 128 9.08 -20.40 4.71
C GLU A 128 8.64 -19.87 3.34
N PHE A 129 8.50 -18.54 3.19
CA PHE A 129 8.18 -17.92 1.91
C PHE A 129 9.42 -17.78 1.04
N GLY A 130 10.43 -17.08 1.53
CA GLY A 130 11.68 -16.84 0.82
C GLY A 130 11.52 -16.12 -0.52
N PHE A 131 10.48 -15.29 -0.66
CA PHE A 131 10.12 -14.59 -1.90
C PHE A 131 10.99 -13.38 -2.17
N VAL A 132 11.43 -12.71 -1.10
CA VAL A 132 12.28 -11.53 -1.19
C VAL A 132 13.45 -11.62 -0.23
N ARG A 133 14.48 -10.84 -0.51
CA ARG A 133 15.59 -10.56 0.41
C ARG A 133 15.74 -9.05 0.54
N LEU A 134 15.73 -8.55 1.74
CA LEU A 134 16.06 -7.15 2.04
C LEU A 134 17.57 -6.95 2.00
N ALA A 135 18.01 -5.75 1.62
CA ALA A 135 19.41 -5.37 1.71
C ALA A 135 19.86 -5.33 3.20
N ASP A 136 21.12 -5.64 3.45
CA ASP A 136 21.63 -5.79 4.82
C ASP A 136 21.44 -4.53 5.69
N GLN A 137 21.44 -3.34 5.09
CA GLN A 137 21.19 -2.07 5.77
C GLN A 137 19.75 -1.91 6.30
N PHE A 138 18.81 -2.75 5.85
CA PHE A 138 17.41 -2.76 6.29
C PHE A 138 17.05 -4.01 7.09
N THR A 139 18.06 -4.72 7.58
CA THR A 139 17.91 -5.91 8.42
C THR A 139 18.85 -5.83 9.60
N THR A 140 18.49 -6.46 10.71
CA THR A 140 19.44 -6.69 11.79
C THR A 140 19.83 -8.15 11.85
N GLY A 141 21.09 -8.38 12.16
CA GLY A 141 21.62 -9.73 12.43
C GLY A 141 21.36 -10.14 13.88
N SER A 142 21.64 -11.40 14.16
CA SER A 142 21.74 -11.91 15.52
C SER A 142 23.21 -11.99 15.95
N SER A 143 23.53 -11.61 17.17
CA SER A 143 24.86 -11.78 17.74
C SER A 143 25.24 -13.25 17.96
N ILE A 144 24.23 -14.13 18.00
CA ILE A 144 24.41 -15.57 18.25
C ILE A 144 24.22 -16.39 16.97
N MET A 145 23.36 -15.94 16.04
CA MET A 145 22.99 -16.66 14.83
C MET A 145 23.44 -15.88 13.59
N PRO A 146 24.64 -16.13 13.03
CA PRO A 146 25.21 -15.34 11.94
C PRO A 146 24.36 -15.29 10.66
N GLN A 147 23.58 -16.35 10.42
CA GLN A 147 22.70 -16.49 9.25
C GLN A 147 21.40 -15.70 9.37
N LYS A 148 20.99 -15.32 10.58
CA LYS A 148 19.69 -14.68 10.83
C LYS A 148 19.67 -13.24 10.33
N ARG A 149 18.62 -12.89 9.60
CA ARG A 149 18.34 -11.54 9.11
C ARG A 149 16.90 -11.20 9.43
N ASN A 150 16.70 -10.22 10.31
CA ASN A 150 15.39 -9.81 10.76
C ASN A 150 14.90 -8.61 9.93
N PRO A 151 13.66 -8.57 9.48
CA PRO A 151 13.10 -7.44 8.74
C PRO A 151 12.64 -6.30 9.67
N ASP A 152 13.52 -5.84 10.59
CA ASP A 152 13.15 -4.96 11.70
C ASP A 152 12.51 -3.64 11.26
N PHE A 153 12.94 -3.06 10.14
CA PHE A 153 12.36 -1.82 9.65
C PHE A 153 10.90 -2.01 9.21
N ALA A 154 10.57 -3.15 8.59
CA ALA A 154 9.20 -3.48 8.27
C ALA A 154 8.37 -3.74 9.54
N GLU A 155 8.92 -4.47 10.51
CA GLU A 155 8.26 -4.72 11.81
C GLU A 155 8.02 -3.42 12.57
N LEU A 156 9.00 -2.51 12.61
CA LEU A 156 8.87 -1.21 13.28
C LEU A 156 7.82 -0.32 12.61
N ALA A 157 7.71 -0.30 11.29
CA ALA A 157 6.66 0.45 10.59
C ALA A 157 5.28 -0.07 10.97
N ARG A 158 5.11 -1.40 11.01
CA ARG A 158 3.88 -2.05 11.48
C ARG A 158 3.54 -1.64 12.91
N GLY A 159 4.52 -1.66 13.83
CA GLY A 159 4.35 -1.25 15.22
C GLY A 159 4.03 0.25 15.38
N LYS A 160 4.77 1.12 14.68
CA LYS A 160 4.59 2.58 14.71
C LYS A 160 3.22 3.06 14.19
N THR A 161 2.55 2.27 13.38
CA THR A 161 1.18 2.55 12.92
C THR A 161 0.21 2.74 14.09
N GLY A 162 0.31 1.90 15.12
CA GLY A 162 -0.49 2.03 16.34
C GLY A 162 -0.25 3.34 17.10
N ARG A 163 0.99 3.84 17.09
CA ARG A 163 1.36 5.13 17.68
C ARG A 163 0.64 6.29 16.98
N VAL A 164 0.65 6.33 15.65
CA VAL A 164 -0.04 7.35 14.85
C VAL A 164 -1.56 7.28 15.05
N TYR A 165 -2.14 6.08 15.15
CA TYR A 165 -3.55 5.92 15.51
C TYR A 165 -3.85 6.50 16.89
N GLY A 166 -2.98 6.25 17.86
CA GLY A 166 -3.12 6.79 19.21
C GLY A 166 -3.20 8.32 19.24
N HIS A 167 -2.39 9.00 18.44
CA HIS A 167 -2.39 10.46 18.34
C HIS A 167 -3.69 11.01 17.73
N LEU A 168 -4.19 10.42 16.66
CA LEU A 168 -5.49 10.80 16.08
C LEU A 168 -6.63 10.63 17.10
N ILE A 169 -6.70 9.49 17.76
CA ILE A 169 -7.73 9.22 18.77
C ILE A 169 -7.55 10.14 19.99
N GLY A 170 -6.30 10.42 20.38
CA GLY A 170 -5.99 11.36 21.46
C GLY A 170 -6.54 12.75 21.18
N LEU A 171 -6.27 13.32 20.00
CA LEU A 171 -6.78 14.65 19.64
C LEU A 171 -8.31 14.68 19.53
N LEU A 172 -8.93 13.67 18.91
CA LEU A 172 -10.39 13.54 18.90
C LEU A 172 -10.98 13.52 20.32
N THR A 173 -10.28 12.85 21.24
CA THR A 173 -10.70 12.78 22.65
C THR A 173 -10.55 14.12 23.36
N VAL A 174 -9.49 14.88 23.10
CA VAL A 174 -9.31 16.23 23.63
C VAL A 174 -10.42 17.16 23.16
N LEU A 175 -10.72 17.17 21.86
CA LEU A 175 -11.67 18.12 21.26
C LEU A 175 -13.12 17.84 21.63
N LYS A 176 -13.50 16.58 21.89
CA LYS A 176 -14.88 16.24 22.22
C LYS A 176 -15.36 16.97 23.46
N GLY A 177 -16.47 17.67 23.36
CA GLY A 177 -17.12 18.31 24.50
C GLY A 177 -16.44 19.59 25.01
N LEU A 178 -15.39 20.11 24.33
CA LEU A 178 -14.87 21.43 24.64
C LEU A 178 -15.87 22.53 24.23
N PRO A 179 -16.06 23.57 25.06
CA PRO A 179 -16.78 24.76 24.64
C PRO A 179 -15.96 25.50 23.56
N LEU A 180 -16.67 26.40 22.85
CA LEU A 180 -16.01 27.22 21.82
C LEU A 180 -14.85 28.06 22.36
N THR A 181 -14.05 28.53 21.45
CA THR A 181 -12.85 29.36 21.65
C THR A 181 -11.70 28.57 22.26
N TYR A 182 -10.81 29.25 23.02
CA TYR A 182 -9.63 28.60 23.56
C TYR A 182 -9.88 28.03 24.96
N ASN A 183 -9.53 26.77 25.12
CA ASN A 183 -9.39 26.08 26.40
C ASN A 183 -7.98 25.51 26.50
N ARG A 184 -7.44 25.42 27.69
CA ARG A 184 -6.05 24.98 27.89
C ARG A 184 -5.78 23.56 27.40
N ASP A 185 -6.79 22.73 27.32
CA ASP A 185 -6.78 21.39 26.71
C ASP A 185 -6.20 21.40 25.29
N LEU A 186 -6.43 22.47 24.54
CA LEU A 186 -5.89 22.63 23.18
C LEU A 186 -4.37 22.72 23.10
N GLN A 187 -3.65 22.75 24.21
CA GLN A 187 -2.18 22.63 24.20
C GLN A 187 -1.72 21.20 23.90
N GLU A 188 -2.59 20.20 24.16
CA GLU A 188 -2.31 18.79 23.84
C GLU A 188 -2.39 18.48 22.34
N ASP A 189 -2.73 19.43 21.48
CA ASP A 189 -2.81 19.26 20.03
C ASP A 189 -1.44 19.09 19.35
N LYS A 190 -0.35 19.57 19.96
CA LYS A 190 0.95 19.75 19.30
C LYS A 190 1.84 18.53 19.36
N GLU A 191 2.04 17.95 20.54
CA GLU A 191 3.00 16.85 20.73
C GLU A 191 2.64 15.64 19.86
N GLY A 192 1.37 15.21 19.90
CA GLY A 192 0.90 14.12 19.09
C GLY A 192 0.92 14.39 17.58
N PHE A 193 0.71 15.65 17.19
CA PHE A 193 0.83 16.06 15.79
C PHE A 193 2.28 16.01 15.31
N PHE A 194 3.22 16.62 16.00
CA PHE A 194 4.63 16.63 15.62
C PHE A 194 5.20 15.21 15.58
N ASP A 195 4.90 14.40 16.58
CA ASP A 195 5.32 13.01 16.61
C ASP A 195 4.73 12.19 15.44
N THR A 196 3.49 12.49 15.04
CA THR A 196 2.87 11.88 13.84
C THR A 196 3.63 12.26 12.58
N VAL A 197 4.00 13.52 12.42
CA VAL A 197 4.79 14.02 11.27
C VAL A 197 6.13 13.31 11.21
N ASP A 198 6.89 13.33 12.30
CA ASP A 198 8.23 12.72 12.37
C ASP A 198 8.18 11.21 12.12
N THR A 199 7.20 10.54 12.72
CA THR A 199 7.02 9.09 12.56
C THR A 199 6.69 8.72 11.12
N LEU A 200 5.80 9.45 10.46
CA LEU A 200 5.42 9.19 9.07
C LEU A 200 6.58 9.48 8.11
N LEU A 201 7.24 10.63 8.25
CA LEU A 201 8.36 11.02 7.38
C LEU A 201 9.50 10.00 7.50
N ALA A 202 9.94 9.69 8.70
CA ALA A 202 10.99 8.69 8.93
C ALA A 202 10.61 7.30 8.36
N THR A 203 9.35 6.90 8.47
CA THR A 203 8.88 5.63 7.90
C THR A 203 8.96 5.65 6.37
N LEU A 204 8.51 6.73 5.72
CA LEU A 204 8.56 6.87 4.26
C LEU A 204 10.00 6.93 3.74
N GLU A 205 10.90 7.66 4.44
CA GLU A 205 12.33 7.77 4.11
C GLU A 205 13.05 6.43 4.14
N VAL A 206 12.65 5.54 5.04
CA VAL A 206 13.20 4.18 5.13
C VAL A 206 12.56 3.23 4.12
N PHE A 207 11.24 3.32 3.92
CA PHE A 207 10.52 2.40 3.03
C PHE A 207 10.92 2.55 1.57
N ALA A 208 11.12 3.75 1.08
CA ALA A 208 11.45 3.98 -0.31
C ALA A 208 12.76 3.26 -0.73
N PRO A 209 13.91 3.46 -0.06
CA PRO A 209 15.13 2.74 -0.40
C PRO A 209 15.06 1.25 -0.04
N MET A 210 14.34 0.84 1.01
CA MET A 210 14.13 -0.57 1.34
C MET A 210 13.44 -1.32 0.19
N ILE A 211 12.38 -0.76 -0.37
CA ILE A 211 11.68 -1.32 -1.55
C ILE A 211 12.59 -1.31 -2.77
N THR A 212 13.30 -0.21 -3.03
CA THR A 212 14.16 -0.07 -4.21
C THR A 212 15.29 -1.12 -4.21
N THR A 213 15.86 -1.42 -3.05
CA THR A 213 17.00 -2.33 -2.92
C THR A 213 16.61 -3.78 -2.62
N MET A 214 15.33 -4.04 -2.46
CA MET A 214 14.80 -5.38 -2.21
C MET A 214 15.04 -6.30 -3.41
N THR A 215 15.62 -7.47 -3.16
CA THR A 215 15.86 -8.48 -4.19
C THR A 215 14.69 -9.45 -4.25
N VAL A 216 14.08 -9.58 -5.43
CA VAL A 216 13.00 -10.54 -5.70
C VAL A 216 13.59 -11.89 -6.10
N ARG A 217 13.06 -12.97 -5.53
CA ARG A 217 13.44 -14.35 -5.86
C ARG A 217 12.37 -14.99 -6.76
N ALA A 218 12.33 -14.57 -8.02
CA ALA A 218 11.32 -14.97 -9.00
C ALA A 218 11.16 -16.49 -9.12
N GLY A 219 12.26 -17.25 -9.09
CA GLY A 219 12.22 -18.72 -9.14
C GLY A 219 11.51 -19.32 -7.93
N ARG A 220 11.68 -18.75 -6.72
CA ARG A 220 10.98 -19.21 -5.52
C ARG A 220 9.48 -18.89 -5.56
N MET A 221 9.14 -17.72 -6.08
CA MET A 221 7.75 -17.31 -6.27
C MET A 221 7.04 -18.25 -7.27
N LEU A 222 7.67 -18.53 -8.42
CA LEU A 222 7.12 -19.44 -9.42
C LEU A 222 6.97 -20.86 -8.85
N GLN A 223 8.00 -21.39 -8.17
CA GLN A 223 7.91 -22.70 -7.51
C GLN A 223 6.74 -22.77 -6.53
N ALA A 224 6.41 -21.68 -5.84
CA ALA A 224 5.29 -21.64 -4.92
C ALA A 224 3.93 -21.69 -5.63
N THR A 225 3.82 -21.33 -6.91
CA THR A 225 2.59 -21.45 -7.69
C THR A 225 2.27 -22.91 -8.03
N GLU A 226 3.29 -23.72 -8.20
CA GLU A 226 3.12 -25.15 -8.55
C GLU A 226 2.49 -25.97 -7.41
N ALA A 227 2.70 -25.57 -6.18
CA ALA A 227 2.13 -26.21 -5.01
C ALA A 227 0.79 -25.56 -4.64
N GLY A 228 -0.31 -26.30 -4.66
CA GLY A 228 -1.61 -25.82 -4.15
C GLY A 228 -2.72 -25.74 -5.18
N TYR A 229 -2.55 -26.34 -6.34
CA TYR A 229 -3.62 -26.53 -7.34
C TYR A 229 -4.32 -25.22 -7.76
N MET A 230 -3.57 -24.13 -7.89
CA MET A 230 -4.12 -22.78 -8.17
C MET A 230 -4.82 -22.68 -9.52
N LEU A 231 -4.53 -23.57 -10.46
CA LEU A 231 -5.18 -23.67 -11.77
C LEU A 231 -6.53 -24.40 -11.74
N ALA A 232 -7.03 -24.81 -10.57
CA ALA A 232 -8.32 -25.50 -10.44
C ALA A 232 -9.48 -24.68 -11.02
N THR A 233 -9.49 -23.37 -10.81
CA THR A 233 -10.51 -22.49 -11.39
C THR A 233 -10.41 -22.46 -12.92
N ASP A 234 -9.20 -22.41 -13.47
CA ASP A 234 -8.98 -22.38 -14.92
C ASP A 234 -9.42 -23.71 -15.58
N LEU A 235 -9.21 -24.84 -14.90
CA LEU A 235 -9.74 -26.14 -15.34
C LEU A 235 -11.27 -26.21 -15.30
N ALA A 236 -11.90 -25.60 -14.28
CA ALA A 236 -13.35 -25.51 -14.23
C ALA A 236 -13.90 -24.61 -15.34
N ASP A 237 -13.28 -23.45 -15.56
CA ASP A 237 -13.62 -22.51 -16.64
C ASP A 237 -13.43 -23.17 -18.03
N TYR A 238 -12.40 -23.99 -18.20
CA TYR A 238 -12.17 -24.77 -19.41
C TYR A 238 -13.35 -25.68 -19.72
N LEU A 239 -13.85 -26.42 -18.73
CA LEU A 239 -15.03 -27.29 -18.90
C LEU A 239 -16.30 -26.48 -19.17
N VAL A 240 -16.45 -25.33 -18.50
CA VAL A 240 -17.60 -24.42 -18.72
C VAL A 240 -17.63 -23.91 -20.17
N ARG A 241 -16.50 -23.51 -20.74
CA ARG A 241 -16.38 -23.08 -22.13
C ARG A 241 -16.76 -24.22 -23.12
N ARG A 242 -16.67 -25.47 -22.69
CA ARG A 242 -17.10 -26.66 -23.43
C ARG A 242 -18.55 -27.09 -23.18
N GLY A 243 -19.33 -26.25 -22.48
CA GLY A 243 -20.75 -26.45 -22.26
C GLY A 243 -21.09 -27.22 -20.97
N VAL A 244 -20.11 -27.55 -20.13
CA VAL A 244 -20.38 -28.19 -18.84
C VAL A 244 -20.92 -27.15 -17.86
N PRO A 245 -22.09 -27.35 -17.22
CA PRO A 245 -22.57 -26.37 -16.21
C PRO A 245 -21.57 -26.17 -15.09
N PHE A 246 -21.40 -24.91 -14.65
CA PHE A 246 -20.36 -24.51 -13.69
C PHE A 246 -20.30 -25.39 -12.43
N ARG A 247 -21.46 -25.68 -11.80
CA ARG A 247 -21.50 -26.51 -10.59
C ARG A 247 -20.97 -27.93 -10.87
N LYS A 248 -21.25 -28.48 -12.06
CA LYS A 248 -20.75 -29.80 -12.47
C LYS A 248 -19.25 -29.73 -12.76
N ALA A 249 -18.79 -28.71 -13.49
CA ALA A 249 -17.37 -28.49 -13.76
C ALA A 249 -16.55 -28.35 -12.46
N HIS A 250 -17.05 -27.58 -11.51
CA HIS A 250 -16.43 -27.44 -10.19
C HIS A 250 -16.32 -28.78 -9.46
N GLY A 251 -17.38 -29.58 -9.45
CA GLY A 251 -17.38 -30.92 -8.86
C GLY A 251 -16.35 -31.86 -9.52
N ILE A 252 -16.27 -31.87 -10.85
CA ILE A 252 -15.30 -32.66 -11.62
C ILE A 252 -13.88 -32.26 -11.22
N VAL A 253 -13.57 -30.96 -11.18
CA VAL A 253 -12.23 -30.47 -10.83
C VAL A 253 -11.90 -30.73 -9.37
N ALA A 254 -12.88 -30.69 -8.46
CA ALA A 254 -12.66 -31.03 -7.06
C ALA A 254 -12.23 -32.51 -6.90
N GLU A 255 -12.86 -33.44 -7.61
CA GLU A 255 -12.46 -34.85 -7.59
C GLU A 255 -11.10 -35.08 -8.28
N LEU A 256 -10.83 -34.39 -9.39
CA LEU A 256 -9.51 -34.39 -10.03
C LEU A 256 -8.40 -33.88 -9.08
N THR A 257 -8.69 -32.82 -8.33
CA THR A 257 -7.75 -32.26 -7.33
C THR A 257 -7.45 -33.26 -6.23
N LYS A 258 -8.48 -33.91 -5.70
CA LYS A 258 -8.32 -34.99 -4.69
C LYS A 258 -7.44 -36.11 -5.22
N TYR A 259 -7.71 -36.56 -6.47
CA TYR A 259 -6.91 -37.60 -7.13
C TYR A 259 -5.45 -37.17 -7.28
N ALA A 260 -5.20 -35.98 -7.80
CA ALA A 260 -3.84 -35.45 -7.99
C ALA A 260 -3.09 -35.35 -6.65
N SER A 261 -3.76 -34.84 -5.61
CA SER A 261 -3.21 -34.71 -4.27
C SER A 261 -2.89 -36.08 -3.65
N ALA A 262 -3.79 -37.06 -3.75
CA ALA A 262 -3.58 -38.41 -3.23
C ALA A 262 -2.41 -39.13 -3.90
N ASN A 263 -2.09 -38.79 -5.17
CA ASN A 263 -0.95 -39.33 -5.91
C ASN A 263 0.30 -38.47 -5.86
N GLY A 264 0.32 -37.37 -5.09
CA GLY A 264 1.45 -36.46 -4.99
C GLY A 264 1.81 -35.76 -6.30
N LYS A 265 0.85 -35.58 -7.22
CA LYS A 265 1.05 -34.99 -8.55
C LYS A 265 0.50 -33.55 -8.59
N ALA A 266 1.25 -32.62 -9.17
CA ALA A 266 0.69 -31.36 -9.64
C ALA A 266 -0.11 -31.58 -10.94
N TYR A 267 -1.02 -30.66 -11.29
CA TYR A 267 -1.83 -30.78 -12.52
C TYR A 267 -0.98 -30.98 -13.78
N ARG A 268 0.13 -30.28 -13.93
CA ARG A 268 1.05 -30.42 -15.07
C ARG A 268 1.72 -31.79 -15.18
N GLN A 269 1.67 -32.61 -14.13
CA GLN A 269 2.23 -33.97 -14.11
C GLN A 269 1.17 -35.04 -14.46
N LEU A 270 -0.09 -34.62 -14.64
CA LEU A 270 -1.15 -35.51 -15.09
C LEU A 270 -1.12 -35.59 -16.62
N ASP A 271 -1.30 -36.79 -17.13
CA ASP A 271 -1.50 -37.00 -18.56
C ASP A 271 -2.98 -36.86 -18.95
N LEU A 272 -3.25 -36.75 -20.25
CA LEU A 272 -4.61 -36.61 -20.76
C LEU A 272 -5.53 -37.77 -20.35
N SER A 273 -5.01 -38.99 -20.21
CA SER A 273 -5.79 -40.16 -19.81
C SER A 273 -6.25 -40.05 -18.37
N GLU A 274 -5.45 -39.43 -17.51
CA GLU A 274 -5.81 -39.15 -16.11
C GLU A 274 -6.91 -38.08 -16.02
N TYR A 275 -6.81 -36.98 -16.78
CA TYR A 275 -7.88 -35.97 -16.89
C TYR A 275 -9.21 -36.59 -17.36
N ARG A 276 -9.16 -37.44 -18.38
CA ARG A 276 -10.33 -38.08 -18.97
C ARG A 276 -11.05 -39.09 -18.05
N LYS A 277 -10.42 -39.56 -17.00
CA LYS A 277 -11.10 -40.37 -15.95
C LYS A 277 -12.23 -39.58 -15.26
N PHE A 278 -12.13 -38.22 -15.22
CA PHE A 278 -13.08 -37.35 -14.54
C PHE A 278 -14.08 -36.69 -15.49
N SER A 279 -13.67 -36.39 -16.72
CA SER A 279 -14.61 -35.96 -17.78
C SER A 279 -14.04 -36.26 -19.17
N PRO A 280 -14.87 -36.80 -20.08
CA PRO A 280 -14.51 -36.97 -21.49
C PRO A 280 -14.33 -35.62 -22.21
N ASP A 281 -14.81 -34.50 -21.64
CA ASP A 281 -14.71 -33.17 -22.18
C ASP A 281 -13.29 -32.58 -22.09
N PHE A 282 -12.40 -33.21 -21.34
CA PHE A 282 -10.98 -32.87 -21.38
C PHE A 282 -10.33 -33.35 -22.67
N ALA A 283 -9.87 -32.44 -23.50
CA ALA A 283 -9.12 -32.69 -24.73
C ALA A 283 -7.63 -32.33 -24.55
N ALA A 284 -6.81 -32.54 -25.58
CA ALA A 284 -5.35 -32.39 -25.47
C ALA A 284 -4.92 -30.98 -25.03
N ASP A 285 -5.66 -29.97 -25.39
CA ASP A 285 -5.42 -28.56 -25.04
C ASP A 285 -5.61 -28.24 -23.54
N VAL A 286 -6.11 -29.17 -22.72
CA VAL A 286 -6.10 -29.02 -21.26
C VAL A 286 -4.67 -28.94 -20.71
N LEU A 287 -3.72 -29.57 -21.42
CA LEU A 287 -2.30 -29.56 -21.04
C LEU A 287 -1.61 -28.20 -21.27
N ASP A 288 -2.24 -27.29 -22.02
CA ASP A 288 -1.77 -25.92 -22.26
C ASP A 288 -2.22 -24.95 -21.17
N ILE A 289 -2.96 -25.41 -20.17
CA ILE A 289 -3.38 -24.60 -19.01
C ILE A 289 -2.17 -24.47 -18.07
N THR A 290 -1.47 -23.35 -18.17
CA THR A 290 -0.32 -22.97 -17.34
C THR A 290 -0.64 -21.74 -16.52
N GLU A 291 0.26 -21.36 -15.62
CA GLU A 291 0.18 -20.12 -14.85
C GLU A 291 0.12 -18.89 -15.77
N GLU A 292 0.91 -18.89 -16.85
CA GLU A 292 0.91 -17.82 -17.86
C GLU A 292 -0.43 -17.76 -18.61
N ALA A 293 -0.96 -18.91 -19.03
CA ALA A 293 -2.27 -18.98 -19.67
C ALA A 293 -3.40 -18.51 -18.74
N SER A 294 -3.31 -18.89 -17.47
CA SER A 294 -4.22 -18.44 -16.41
C SER A 294 -4.22 -16.92 -16.29
N MET A 295 -3.05 -16.29 -16.18
CA MET A 295 -2.95 -14.83 -16.09
C MET A 295 -3.42 -14.14 -17.38
N ALA A 296 -3.04 -14.64 -18.55
CA ALA A 296 -3.44 -14.09 -19.85
C ALA A 296 -4.96 -14.10 -20.05
N ALA A 297 -5.65 -15.11 -19.50
CA ALA A 297 -7.11 -15.20 -19.54
C ALA A 297 -7.83 -14.10 -18.75
N ARG A 298 -7.14 -13.39 -17.85
CA ARG A 298 -7.69 -12.28 -17.05
C ARG A 298 -7.47 -10.91 -17.71
N ASP A 299 -7.73 -10.86 -19.01
CA ASP A 299 -7.60 -9.66 -19.85
C ASP A 299 -8.87 -8.79 -19.75
N VAL A 300 -9.08 -8.24 -18.55
CA VAL A 300 -10.15 -7.29 -18.22
C VAL A 300 -9.55 -6.04 -17.59
N PRO A 301 -10.22 -4.89 -17.65
CA PRO A 301 -9.75 -3.68 -16.97
C PRO A 301 -9.45 -3.95 -15.49
N GLY A 302 -8.23 -3.63 -15.05
CA GLY A 302 -7.77 -3.91 -13.68
C GLY A 302 -7.30 -5.35 -13.44
N GLY A 303 -7.36 -6.23 -14.43
CA GLY A 303 -6.89 -7.62 -14.31
C GLY A 303 -5.37 -7.76 -14.32
N THR A 304 -4.89 -8.99 -14.05
CA THR A 304 -3.47 -9.33 -13.97
C THR A 304 -2.84 -9.76 -15.30
N ALA A 305 -3.61 -9.75 -16.43
CA ALA A 305 -3.04 -10.07 -17.74
C ALA A 305 -1.87 -9.13 -18.08
N PRO A 306 -0.78 -9.63 -18.71
CA PRO A 306 0.42 -8.84 -18.96
C PRO A 306 0.15 -7.50 -19.67
N GLY A 307 -0.75 -7.46 -20.67
CA GLY A 307 -1.15 -6.22 -21.35
C GLY A 307 -1.81 -5.22 -20.39
N ARG A 308 -2.69 -5.69 -19.50
CA ARG A 308 -3.37 -4.84 -18.52
C ARG A 308 -2.43 -4.30 -17.45
N VAL A 309 -1.45 -5.09 -17.06
CA VAL A 309 -0.42 -4.64 -16.09
C VAL A 309 0.49 -3.59 -16.72
N LEU A 310 0.83 -3.72 -18.00
CA LEU A 310 1.57 -2.68 -18.74
C LEU A 310 0.78 -1.37 -18.82
N GLU A 311 -0.50 -1.42 -19.13
CA GLU A 311 -1.38 -0.23 -19.14
C GLU A 311 -1.41 0.45 -17.75
N GLN A 312 -1.52 -0.33 -16.66
CA GLN A 312 -1.49 0.17 -15.30
C GLN A 312 -0.14 0.79 -14.95
N LEU A 313 0.97 0.17 -15.36
CA LEU A 313 2.32 0.69 -15.13
C LEU A 313 2.55 2.03 -15.82
N GLU A 314 2.16 2.14 -17.10
CA GLU A 314 2.29 3.40 -17.83
C GLU A 314 1.40 4.51 -17.27
N ALA A 315 0.19 4.18 -16.82
CA ALA A 315 -0.67 5.12 -16.10
C ALA A 315 -0.04 5.59 -14.78
N ALA A 316 0.60 4.69 -14.02
CA ALA A 316 1.29 5.02 -12.78
C ALA A 316 2.51 5.94 -13.02
N LYS A 317 3.31 5.68 -14.05
CA LYS A 317 4.42 6.54 -14.47
C LYS A 317 3.93 7.94 -14.80
N LYS A 318 2.90 8.04 -15.63
CA LYS A 318 2.30 9.33 -16.02
C LYS A 318 1.75 10.10 -14.81
N ALA A 319 1.13 9.42 -13.85
CA ALA A 319 0.66 10.05 -12.62
C ALA A 319 1.82 10.63 -11.79
N LEU A 320 2.98 9.95 -11.74
CA LEU A 320 4.17 10.42 -11.05
C LEU A 320 4.84 11.63 -11.74
N GLU A 321 4.77 11.71 -13.07
CA GLU A 321 5.29 12.85 -13.84
C GLU A 321 4.43 14.11 -13.64
N ALA A 322 3.15 13.95 -13.43
CA ALA A 322 2.21 15.06 -13.22
C ALA A 322 2.36 15.71 -11.84
N VAL A 323 3.09 15.09 -10.90
CA VAL A 323 3.36 15.66 -9.57
C VAL A 323 4.66 16.47 -9.64
N PRO A 324 4.61 17.80 -9.44
CA PRO A 324 5.83 18.61 -9.35
C PRO A 324 6.74 18.03 -8.26
N LEU A 325 8.04 17.94 -8.54
CA LEU A 325 9.01 17.68 -7.49
C LEU A 325 8.91 18.80 -6.45
N PRO A 326 8.95 18.49 -5.14
CA PRO A 326 9.04 19.53 -4.13
C PRO A 326 10.27 20.41 -4.46
N PRO A 327 10.18 21.72 -4.24
CA PRO A 327 11.35 22.56 -4.38
C PRO A 327 12.48 21.96 -3.55
N SER A 328 13.68 21.90 -4.11
CA SER A 328 14.85 21.48 -3.35
C SER A 328 14.90 22.31 -2.06
N PRO A 329 15.14 21.70 -0.89
CA PRO A 329 15.25 22.46 0.34
C PRO A 329 16.25 23.60 0.09
N SER A 330 15.80 24.83 0.30
CA SER A 330 16.71 25.98 0.26
C SER A 330 17.87 25.67 1.20
N PRO A 331 19.13 25.90 0.81
CA PRO A 331 20.22 25.72 1.74
C PRO A 331 19.85 26.52 2.99
N VAL A 332 19.77 25.85 4.12
CA VAL A 332 19.56 26.48 5.43
C VAL A 332 20.67 27.51 5.53
N GLY A 333 20.31 28.79 5.50
CA GLY A 333 21.28 29.87 5.62
C GLY A 333 22.10 29.60 6.87
N GLU A 334 23.41 29.51 6.71
CA GLU A 334 24.34 29.45 7.83
C GLU A 334 23.99 30.64 8.73
N GLY A 335 23.42 30.34 9.89
CA GLY A 335 23.06 31.37 10.84
C GLY A 335 24.29 32.18 11.16
N GLU A 336 24.26 33.48 10.82
CA GLU A 336 25.25 34.44 11.28
C GLU A 336 25.42 34.27 12.79
N LYS A 337 26.58 33.81 13.18
CA LYS A 337 27.03 33.86 14.57
C LYS A 337 27.09 35.35 14.95
N ARG A 338 26.04 35.84 15.59
CA ARG A 338 26.13 37.13 16.30
C ARG A 338 27.01 36.92 17.52
N GLY A 339 28.14 37.60 17.52
CA GLY A 339 29.10 37.72 18.63
C GLY A 339 28.52 38.46 19.84
#